data_7d67fb82bbfd800c83fdf13da7f4a5eb
#
_entry.id   7d67fb82bbfd800c83fdf13da7f4a5eb
#
_cell.length_a   1.000
_cell.length_b   1.000
_cell.length_c   1.000
_cell.angle_alpha   90.00
_cell.angle_beta   90.00
_cell.angle_gamma   90.00
#
_symmetry.space_group_name_H-M   'P 1'
#
loop_
_entity.id
_entity.type
_entity.pdbx_description
1 polymer ?
#
loop_
_entity_poly.entity_id
_entity_poly.type
_entity_poly.pdbx_seq_one_letter_code
_entity_poly.pdbx_strand_id
1 'polypeptide(L)'
;ESVSLFRSVVDEEAPDPFANAGGGGGGGMRFNFRMPTANTFTDIAKQMQYEERAFFEKEFLIVDSIKQYKWKLSEETKTIAKQLCKKATTMISAPQMRMRISIGGSANNTDTTANTPRAPKETELVVWYAENIPVSFGPDSYNGLPGVIMEIDQDNGANVTTAVEVSTKYPKKELVAPTKGEKMNRAQFQENMQKLMQEMQRGGGGMGG
;
A
#
# COMPACT_ATOMS: atom_id res chain seq x y z
N GLU A 1 -12.06 -22.19 6.43
CA GLU A 1 -12.33 -20.78 6.83
C GLU A 1 -11.81 -19.88 5.71
N SER A 2 -12.68 -19.02 5.22
CA SER A 2 -12.38 -18.19 4.05
C SER A 2 -11.90 -16.79 4.48
N VAL A 3 -10.90 -16.76 5.38
CA VAL A 3 -10.35 -15.50 5.91
C VAL A 3 -8.83 -15.44 5.73
N SER A 4 -8.31 -14.23 5.59
CA SER A 4 -6.89 -13.93 5.49
C SER A 4 -6.54 -12.72 6.35
N LEU A 5 -5.34 -12.71 6.90
CA LEU A 5 -4.77 -11.56 7.59
C LEU A 5 -3.38 -11.27 7.03
N PHE A 6 -3.25 -10.12 6.38
CA PHE A 6 -1.97 -9.55 6.00
C PHE A 6 -1.52 -8.55 7.07
N ARG A 7 -0.28 -8.69 7.53
CA ARG A 7 0.35 -7.72 8.45
C ARG A 7 1.61 -7.17 7.83
N SER A 8 1.71 -5.87 7.82
CA SER A 8 2.94 -5.17 7.47
C SER A 8 3.85 -5.15 8.69
N VAL A 9 5.04 -5.73 8.56
CA VAL A 9 6.09 -5.67 9.59
C VAL A 9 7.13 -4.66 9.13
N VAL A 10 7.39 -3.66 9.96
CA VAL A 10 8.47 -2.70 9.70
C VAL A 10 9.76 -3.28 10.24
N ASP A 11 10.74 -3.44 9.37
CA ASP A 11 12.09 -3.73 9.80
C ASP A 11 12.69 -2.46 10.42
N GLU A 12 12.90 -2.48 11.73
CA GLU A 12 13.46 -1.34 12.47
C GLU A 12 14.95 -1.11 12.14
N GLU A 13 15.63 -2.13 11.62
CA GLU A 13 17.04 -2.07 11.20
C GLU A 13 17.19 -1.62 9.73
N ALA A 14 16.10 -1.61 8.95
CA ALA A 14 16.15 -1.15 7.57
C ALA A 14 16.52 0.34 7.52
N PRO A 15 17.48 0.73 6.68
CA PRO A 15 17.83 2.13 6.51
C PRO A 15 16.60 2.91 6.03
N ASP A 16 16.31 4.03 6.70
CA ASP A 16 15.24 4.93 6.31
C ASP A 16 15.49 5.41 4.86
N PRO A 17 14.63 5.06 3.90
CA PRO A 17 14.81 5.46 2.50
C PRO A 17 14.81 6.98 2.31
N PHE A 18 14.37 7.75 3.31
CA PHE A 18 14.38 9.20 3.32
C PHE A 18 15.49 9.81 4.19
N ALA A 19 16.31 9.00 4.87
CA ALA A 19 17.40 9.48 5.73
C ALA A 19 18.44 10.33 4.97
N ASN A 20 18.62 10.09 3.66
CA ASN A 20 19.56 10.80 2.81
C ASN A 20 18.95 11.94 1.97
N ALA A 21 17.64 12.17 2.04
CA ALA A 21 17.00 13.26 1.28
C ALA A 21 17.24 14.65 1.87
N GLY A 22 18.03 14.79 2.93
CA GLY A 22 18.29 16.01 3.68
C GLY A 22 19.75 16.49 3.70
N GLY A 23 20.48 16.34 2.61
CA GLY A 23 21.82 16.91 2.44
C GLY A 23 21.77 18.38 2.06
N GLY A 24 21.65 19.30 3.03
CA GLY A 24 21.73 20.74 2.78
C GLY A 24 21.37 21.52 4.05
N GLY A 25 22.37 22.16 4.69
CA GLY A 25 22.30 22.85 5.98
C GLY A 25 21.15 23.85 6.10
N GLY A 26 20.35 23.66 7.11
CA GLY A 26 19.28 24.55 7.55
C GLY A 26 18.33 23.74 8.40
N GLY A 27 18.12 24.12 9.68
CA GLY A 27 17.36 23.41 10.71
C GLY A 27 15.90 23.09 10.33
N GLY A 28 15.72 22.22 9.36
CA GLY A 28 14.43 21.67 8.96
C GLY A 28 14.04 20.53 9.88
N MET A 29 12.82 20.55 10.40
CA MET A 29 12.24 19.43 11.13
C MET A 29 12.38 18.16 10.30
N ARG A 30 13.10 17.18 10.84
CA ARG A 30 13.15 15.84 10.28
C ARG A 30 11.79 15.19 10.51
N PHE A 31 10.92 15.26 9.53
CA PHE A 31 9.71 14.45 9.55
C PHE A 31 10.12 13.00 9.28
N ASN A 32 10.14 12.20 10.32
CA ASN A 32 10.24 10.75 10.21
C ASN A 32 8.91 10.25 9.60
N PHE A 33 8.80 10.31 8.28
CA PHE A 33 7.62 9.85 7.58
C PHE A 33 7.67 8.32 7.47
N ARG A 34 7.36 7.66 8.57
CA ARG A 34 7.21 6.22 8.58
C ARG A 34 5.94 5.88 7.80
N MET A 35 6.07 5.13 6.72
CA MET A 35 4.91 4.60 6.01
C MET A 35 3.99 3.89 7.01
N PRO A 36 2.69 4.23 7.04
CA PRO A 36 1.78 3.61 7.99
C PRO A 36 1.74 2.10 7.77
N THR A 37 1.96 1.35 8.84
CA THR A 37 1.73 -0.09 8.84
C THR A 37 0.25 -0.35 8.56
N ALA A 38 -0.03 -1.22 7.62
CA ALA A 38 -1.38 -1.63 7.29
C ALA A 38 -1.58 -3.10 7.69
N ASN A 39 -2.59 -3.37 8.49
CA ASN A 39 -3.08 -4.71 8.73
C ASN A 39 -4.36 -4.88 7.94
N THR A 40 -4.40 -5.86 7.05
CA THR A 40 -5.56 -6.10 6.19
C THR A 40 -6.14 -7.47 6.48
N PHE A 41 -7.36 -7.50 7.01
CA PHE A 41 -8.14 -8.72 7.22
C PHE A 41 -9.20 -8.82 6.12
N THR A 42 -9.25 -9.96 5.45
CA THR A 42 -10.20 -10.22 4.37
C THR A 42 -11.08 -11.40 4.73
N ASP A 43 -12.38 -11.23 4.64
CA ASP A 43 -13.41 -12.26 4.85
C ASP A 43 -14.13 -12.50 3.52
N ILE A 44 -13.78 -13.59 2.82
CA ILE A 44 -14.41 -13.92 1.53
C ILE A 44 -15.88 -14.28 1.70
N ALA A 45 -16.25 -14.94 2.80
CA ALA A 45 -17.62 -15.35 3.00
C ALA A 45 -18.56 -14.14 3.14
N LYS A 46 -18.08 -13.07 3.76
CA LYS A 46 -18.82 -11.80 3.88
C LYS A 46 -18.55 -10.83 2.74
N GLN A 47 -17.63 -11.12 1.84
CA GLN A 47 -17.16 -10.20 0.80
C GLN A 47 -16.68 -8.84 1.36
N MET A 48 -16.06 -8.87 2.54
CA MET A 48 -15.64 -7.68 3.27
C MET A 48 -14.15 -7.69 3.55
N GLN A 49 -13.56 -6.50 3.50
CA GLN A 49 -12.19 -6.23 3.87
C GLN A 49 -12.15 -5.20 4.98
N TYR A 50 -11.29 -5.44 5.96
CA TYR A 50 -11.05 -4.60 7.12
C TYR A 50 -9.58 -4.23 7.12
N GLU A 51 -9.29 -2.95 7.05
CA GLU A 51 -7.92 -2.45 7.00
C GLU A 51 -7.69 -1.47 8.15
N GLU A 52 -6.76 -1.81 9.03
CA GLU A 52 -6.32 -0.94 10.12
C GLU A 52 -5.11 -0.14 9.64
N ARG A 53 -5.22 1.17 9.71
CA ARG A 53 -4.14 2.11 9.38
C ARG A 53 -3.92 3.11 10.50
N ALA A 54 -2.68 3.28 10.89
CA ALA A 54 -2.26 4.40 11.73
C ALA A 54 -1.69 5.51 10.84
N PHE A 55 -2.14 6.74 11.02
CA PHE A 55 -1.58 7.91 10.35
C PHE A 55 -1.41 9.04 11.37
N PHE A 56 -0.17 9.43 11.66
CA PHE A 56 0.21 10.24 12.80
C PHE A 56 -0.32 9.62 14.12
N GLU A 57 -1.05 10.37 14.90
CA GLU A 57 -1.64 9.93 16.19
C GLU A 57 -3.07 9.37 16.02
N LYS A 58 -3.57 9.24 14.79
CA LYS A 58 -4.93 8.76 14.50
C LYS A 58 -4.90 7.33 13.96
N GLU A 59 -5.80 6.52 14.49
CA GLU A 59 -6.06 5.15 14.02
C GLU A 59 -7.36 5.14 13.20
N PHE A 60 -7.32 4.50 12.04
CA PHE A 60 -8.45 4.36 11.13
C PHE A 60 -8.76 2.89 10.90
N LEU A 61 -10.05 2.56 10.92
CA LEU A 61 -10.56 1.26 10.51
C LEU A 61 -11.35 1.41 9.21
N ILE A 62 -10.71 1.05 8.10
CA ILE A 62 -11.32 1.11 6.78
C ILE A 62 -12.07 -0.20 6.56
N VAL A 63 -13.39 -0.11 6.37
CA VAL A 63 -14.26 -1.27 6.13
C VAL A 63 -14.93 -1.08 4.77
N ASP A 64 -14.64 -2.00 3.86
CA ASP A 64 -15.15 -1.92 2.49
C ASP A 64 -15.40 -3.32 1.92
N SER A 65 -16.06 -3.39 0.76
CA SER A 65 -16.17 -4.63 -0.01
C SER A 65 -14.82 -5.05 -0.58
N ILE A 66 -14.64 -6.36 -0.81
CA ILE A 66 -13.45 -6.90 -1.45
C ILE A 66 -13.38 -6.36 -2.87
N LYS A 67 -12.23 -5.76 -3.22
CA LYS A 67 -11.97 -5.31 -4.57
C LYS A 67 -11.83 -6.51 -5.51
N GLN A 68 -12.59 -6.50 -6.61
CA GLN A 68 -12.49 -7.52 -7.65
C GLN A 68 -11.45 -7.10 -8.69
N TYR A 69 -10.54 -8.02 -9.03
CA TYR A 69 -9.52 -7.82 -10.05
C TYR A 69 -9.85 -8.66 -11.29
N LYS A 70 -9.64 -8.09 -12.46
CA LYS A 70 -9.80 -8.81 -13.75
C LYS A 70 -8.43 -9.34 -14.16
N TRP A 71 -8.11 -10.55 -13.71
CA TRP A 71 -6.84 -11.18 -14.00
C TRP A 71 -6.79 -11.73 -15.43
N LYS A 72 -5.69 -11.47 -16.12
CA LYS A 72 -5.29 -12.13 -17.35
C LYS A 72 -4.23 -13.16 -16.99
N LEU A 73 -4.56 -14.43 -17.14
CA LEU A 73 -3.67 -15.55 -16.82
C LEU A 73 -2.67 -15.79 -17.97
N SER A 74 -1.47 -16.25 -17.63
CA SER A 74 -0.39 -16.61 -18.57
C SER A 74 0.15 -18.00 -18.23
N GLU A 75 0.68 -18.69 -19.22
CA GLU A 75 1.35 -19.99 -19.04
C GLU A 75 2.84 -19.85 -18.63
N GLU A 76 3.32 -18.61 -18.50
CA GLU A 76 4.67 -18.37 -17.98
C GLU A 76 4.79 -18.88 -16.55
N THR A 77 5.90 -19.57 -16.26
CA THR A 77 6.17 -20.15 -14.95
C THR A 77 7.48 -19.66 -14.36
N LYS A 78 7.52 -19.62 -13.02
CA LYS A 78 8.68 -19.23 -12.23
C LYS A 78 8.64 -19.96 -10.89
N THR A 79 9.79 -20.28 -10.32
CA THR A 79 9.87 -20.89 -8.98
C THR A 79 10.14 -19.81 -7.94
N ILE A 80 9.27 -19.70 -6.92
CA ILE A 80 9.40 -18.76 -5.80
C ILE A 80 9.20 -19.53 -4.50
N ALA A 81 10.11 -19.40 -3.54
CA ALA A 81 10.09 -20.12 -2.26
C ALA A 81 9.80 -21.61 -2.42
N LYS A 82 10.43 -22.26 -3.42
CA LYS A 82 10.27 -23.69 -3.80
C LYS A 82 8.88 -24.07 -4.34
N GLN A 83 8.03 -23.09 -4.66
CA GLN A 83 6.73 -23.31 -5.27
C GLN A 83 6.78 -22.92 -6.75
N LEU A 84 6.19 -23.76 -7.61
CA LEU A 84 5.99 -23.42 -9.02
C LEU A 84 4.82 -22.45 -9.12
N CYS A 85 5.10 -21.25 -9.67
CA CYS A 85 4.14 -20.18 -9.82
C CYS A 85 3.84 -19.90 -11.28
N LYS A 86 2.61 -19.51 -11.57
CA LYS A 86 2.16 -18.99 -12.86
C LYS A 86 1.99 -17.49 -12.78
N LYS A 87 2.13 -16.83 -13.93
CA LYS A 87 1.99 -15.38 -14.05
C LYS A 87 0.53 -14.98 -14.31
N ALA A 88 0.11 -13.90 -13.68
CA ALA A 88 -1.13 -13.20 -14.02
C ALA A 88 -0.90 -11.69 -14.04
N THR A 89 -1.66 -10.97 -14.85
CA THR A 89 -1.58 -9.51 -14.94
C THR A 89 -2.95 -8.86 -14.81
N THR A 90 -2.99 -7.64 -14.32
CA THR A 90 -4.20 -6.79 -14.31
C THR A 90 -3.79 -5.32 -14.39
N MET A 91 -4.73 -4.46 -14.78
CA MET A 91 -4.52 -3.01 -14.73
C MET A 91 -5.00 -2.46 -13.39
N ILE A 92 -4.19 -1.65 -12.76
CA ILE A 92 -4.54 -0.94 -11.54
C ILE A 92 -4.41 0.56 -11.74
N SER A 93 -5.34 1.32 -11.18
CA SER A 93 -5.23 2.78 -11.12
C SER A 93 -4.43 3.16 -9.88
N ALA A 94 -3.22 3.60 -10.08
CA ALA A 94 -2.40 4.13 -8.99
C ALA A 94 -2.81 5.59 -8.72
N PRO A 95 -3.19 5.95 -7.48
CA PRO A 95 -3.36 7.35 -7.11
C PRO A 95 -2.00 8.04 -7.26
N GLN A 96 -1.90 9.03 -8.13
CA GLN A 96 -0.69 9.82 -8.27
C GLN A 96 -0.57 10.78 -7.08
N MET A 97 -0.07 10.30 -5.95
CA MET A 97 0.39 11.15 -4.87
C MET A 97 1.76 11.71 -5.26
N ARG A 98 1.81 12.86 -5.91
CA ARG A 98 3.04 13.62 -6.01
C ARG A 98 3.22 14.42 -4.73
N MET A 99 3.99 13.90 -3.81
CA MET A 99 4.57 14.68 -2.74
C MET A 99 5.64 15.59 -3.36
N ARG A 100 5.27 16.84 -3.64
CA ARG A 100 6.25 17.85 -4.06
C ARG A 100 6.96 18.33 -2.81
N ILE A 101 8.04 17.66 -2.44
CA ILE A 101 8.98 18.20 -1.44
C ILE A 101 9.75 19.31 -2.15
N SER A 102 9.33 20.55 -1.97
CA SER A 102 10.11 21.72 -2.38
C SER A 102 11.24 21.91 -1.38
N ILE A 103 12.38 21.24 -1.63
CA ILE A 103 13.61 21.49 -0.87
C ILE A 103 14.22 22.77 -1.43
N GLY A 104 14.13 23.82 -0.64
CA GLY A 104 14.73 25.15 -0.77
C GLY A 104 15.54 25.44 -2.03
N GLY A 105 15.03 26.32 -2.90
CA GLY A 105 15.78 26.82 -4.04
C GLY A 105 14.94 27.74 -4.91
N SER A 106 15.17 29.04 -4.77
CA SER A 106 14.90 30.14 -5.71
C SER A 106 13.57 30.12 -6.46
N ALA A 107 12.69 31.00 -6.03
CA ALA A 107 11.44 31.35 -6.69
C ALA A 107 11.71 32.00 -8.06
N ASN A 108 11.71 31.21 -9.13
CA ASN A 108 11.49 31.70 -10.50
C ASN A 108 11.11 30.53 -11.44
N ASN A 109 10.01 29.87 -11.16
CA ASN A 109 9.25 29.14 -12.19
C ASN A 109 7.78 29.12 -11.77
N THR A 110 7.07 30.10 -12.29
CA THR A 110 5.61 30.19 -12.32
C THR A 110 5.05 29.14 -13.27
N ASP A 111 5.16 27.86 -12.94
CA ASP A 111 4.42 26.80 -13.60
C ASP A 111 3.15 26.51 -12.79
N THR A 112 2.12 27.33 -13.05
CA THR A 112 0.79 27.29 -12.43
C THR A 112 -0.04 26.07 -12.85
N THR A 113 0.54 25.10 -13.56
CA THR A 113 -0.16 23.86 -13.99
C THR A 113 -0.14 22.74 -12.96
N ALA A 114 0.36 22.99 -11.74
CA ALA A 114 0.62 21.97 -10.73
C ALA A 114 -0.61 21.47 -9.95
N ASN A 115 -1.81 22.05 -10.17
CA ASN A 115 -3.00 21.73 -9.38
C ASN A 115 -4.16 21.13 -10.19
N THR A 116 -3.90 20.67 -11.42
CA THR A 116 -4.90 19.94 -12.17
C THR A 116 -4.89 18.48 -11.72
N PRO A 117 -6.01 17.93 -11.21
CA PRO A 117 -6.11 16.49 -10.95
C PRO A 117 -5.86 15.74 -12.26
N ARG A 118 -4.68 15.16 -12.40
CA ARG A 118 -4.40 14.32 -13.54
C ARG A 118 -5.17 13.02 -13.38
N ALA A 119 -5.80 12.55 -14.45
CA ALA A 119 -6.46 11.26 -14.46
C ALA A 119 -5.52 10.18 -13.87
N PRO A 120 -6.03 9.25 -13.05
CA PRO A 120 -5.21 8.21 -12.46
C PRO A 120 -4.50 7.45 -13.58
N LYS A 121 -3.18 7.30 -13.45
CA LYS A 121 -2.40 6.54 -14.42
C LYS A 121 -2.69 5.06 -14.19
N GLU A 122 -3.22 4.39 -15.19
CA GLU A 122 -3.30 2.95 -15.19
C GLU A 122 -1.90 2.36 -15.34
N THR A 123 -1.55 1.45 -14.44
CA THR A 123 -0.27 0.74 -14.44
C THR A 123 -0.55 -0.75 -14.44
N GLU A 124 0.21 -1.50 -15.21
CA GLU A 124 0.13 -2.95 -15.20
C GLU A 124 0.71 -3.48 -13.88
N LEU A 125 -0.07 -4.35 -13.25
CA LEU A 125 0.34 -5.14 -12.09
C LEU A 125 0.63 -6.55 -12.56
N VAL A 126 1.83 -7.03 -12.32
CA VAL A 126 2.23 -8.41 -12.59
C VAL A 126 2.28 -9.17 -11.27
N VAL A 127 1.68 -10.36 -11.23
CA VAL A 127 1.73 -11.23 -10.06
C VAL A 127 2.11 -12.65 -10.46
N TRP A 128 2.72 -13.35 -9.50
CA TRP A 128 3.02 -14.78 -9.62
C TRP A 128 2.31 -15.53 -8.50
N TYR A 129 1.54 -16.54 -8.86
CA TYR A 129 0.71 -17.28 -7.92
C TYR A 129 0.95 -18.79 -8.01
N ALA A 130 0.87 -19.50 -6.88
CA ALA A 130 1.10 -20.93 -6.76
C ALA A 130 -0.24 -21.68 -6.67
N GLU A 131 -0.61 -22.42 -7.74
CA GLU A 131 -1.87 -23.19 -7.80
C GLU A 131 -1.92 -24.37 -6.84
N ASN A 132 -0.75 -24.93 -6.50
CA ASN A 132 -0.65 -26.02 -5.53
C ASN A 132 -0.99 -25.62 -4.09
N ILE A 133 -1.13 -24.31 -3.83
CA ILE A 133 -1.62 -23.75 -2.58
C ILE A 133 -2.95 -23.05 -2.88
N PRO A 134 -4.10 -23.76 -2.79
CA PRO A 134 -5.40 -23.27 -3.28
C PRO A 134 -6.02 -22.27 -2.32
N VAL A 135 -5.31 -21.17 -2.10
CA VAL A 135 -5.71 -20.03 -1.25
C VAL A 135 -5.76 -18.79 -2.12
N SER A 136 -6.94 -18.23 -2.30
CA SER A 136 -7.20 -17.10 -3.22
C SER A 136 -6.82 -15.73 -2.62
N PHE A 137 -5.73 -15.68 -1.87
CA PHE A 137 -5.24 -14.48 -1.20
C PHE A 137 -3.80 -14.15 -1.59
N GLY A 138 -3.42 -12.91 -1.36
CA GLY A 138 -2.06 -12.44 -1.52
C GLY A 138 -1.73 -11.36 -0.49
N PRO A 139 -0.55 -10.77 -0.59
CA PRO A 139 -0.17 -9.60 0.21
C PRO A 139 -1.13 -8.44 -0.01
N ASP A 140 -1.28 -7.60 1.01
CA ASP A 140 -2.16 -6.43 1.02
C ASP A 140 -3.63 -6.81 0.76
N SER A 141 -4.21 -6.35 -0.32
CA SER A 141 -5.62 -6.55 -0.69
C SER A 141 -5.81 -7.42 -1.94
N TYR A 142 -4.73 -7.94 -2.51
CA TYR A 142 -4.79 -8.70 -3.76
C TYR A 142 -5.37 -10.09 -3.53
N ASN A 143 -6.31 -10.47 -4.41
CA ASN A 143 -7.07 -11.71 -4.28
C ASN A 143 -7.66 -12.13 -5.64
N GLY A 144 -8.37 -13.28 -5.66
CA GLY A 144 -9.16 -13.71 -6.81
C GLY A 144 -8.43 -14.61 -7.81
N LEU A 145 -7.19 -15.03 -7.52
CA LEU A 145 -6.48 -16.04 -8.30
C LEU A 145 -6.73 -17.47 -7.73
N PRO A 146 -6.57 -18.52 -8.53
CA PRO A 146 -6.80 -19.91 -8.09
C PRO A 146 -5.71 -20.47 -7.17
N GLY A 147 -4.77 -19.62 -6.70
CA GLY A 147 -3.69 -19.98 -5.81
C GLY A 147 -3.16 -18.77 -5.06
N VAL A 148 -2.30 -19.00 -4.06
CA VAL A 148 -1.70 -17.94 -3.26
C VAL A 148 -0.76 -17.09 -4.10
N ILE A 149 -0.87 -15.77 -3.97
CA ILE A 149 0.04 -14.83 -4.63
C ILE A 149 1.38 -14.84 -3.89
N MET A 150 2.44 -15.21 -4.61
CA MET A 150 3.80 -15.37 -4.11
C MET A 150 4.70 -14.19 -4.43
N GLU A 151 4.38 -13.42 -5.47
CA GLU A 151 5.12 -12.22 -5.84
C GLU A 151 4.18 -11.22 -6.49
N ILE A 152 4.43 -9.95 -6.20
CA ILE A 152 3.76 -8.80 -6.78
C ILE A 152 4.84 -7.87 -7.31
N ASP A 153 4.76 -7.56 -8.60
CA ASP A 153 5.61 -6.56 -9.27
C ASP A 153 4.73 -5.40 -9.73
N GLN A 154 4.98 -4.23 -9.17
CA GLN A 154 4.33 -2.98 -9.51
C GLN A 154 5.31 -2.07 -10.23
N ASP A 155 4.82 -1.38 -11.26
CA ASP A 155 5.60 -0.38 -12.00
C ASP A 155 6.88 -0.94 -12.62
N ASN A 156 6.79 -2.17 -13.20
CA ASN A 156 7.82 -2.84 -13.97
C ASN A 156 9.15 -2.98 -13.20
N GLY A 157 9.10 -3.57 -12.02
CA GLY A 157 10.24 -3.83 -11.17
C GLY A 157 10.61 -2.72 -10.18
N ALA A 158 9.89 -1.59 -10.19
CA ALA A 158 10.15 -0.50 -9.25
C ALA A 158 9.76 -0.88 -7.81
N ASN A 159 8.70 -1.68 -7.65
CA ASN A 159 8.25 -2.19 -6.36
C ASN A 159 7.93 -3.68 -6.49
N VAL A 160 8.80 -4.53 -5.95
CA VAL A 160 8.62 -5.97 -5.97
C VAL A 160 8.51 -6.50 -4.55
N THR A 161 7.41 -7.20 -4.28
CA THR A 161 7.21 -7.94 -3.01
C THR A 161 7.20 -9.43 -3.32
N THR A 162 8.14 -10.17 -2.74
CA THR A 162 8.31 -11.60 -3.03
C THR A 162 8.23 -12.42 -1.74
N ALA A 163 7.51 -13.54 -1.78
CA ALA A 163 7.47 -14.50 -0.68
C ALA A 163 8.83 -15.18 -0.51
N VAL A 164 9.38 -15.13 0.69
CA VAL A 164 10.64 -15.81 1.04
C VAL A 164 10.39 -17.20 1.63
N GLU A 165 9.25 -17.40 2.29
CA GLU A 165 8.87 -18.67 2.91
C GLU A 165 7.35 -18.84 2.90
N VAL A 166 6.91 -20.10 2.79
CA VAL A 166 5.52 -20.52 2.98
C VAL A 166 5.47 -21.59 4.05
N SER A 167 4.63 -21.42 5.05
CA SER A 167 4.43 -22.36 6.13
C SER A 167 2.95 -22.72 6.30
N THR A 168 2.68 -23.96 6.60
CA THR A 168 1.33 -24.43 6.98
C THR A 168 1.02 -24.21 8.46
N LYS A 169 2.03 -23.79 9.24
CA LYS A 169 1.87 -23.48 10.66
C LYS A 169 1.55 -22.00 10.82
N TYR A 170 0.38 -21.72 11.34
CA TYR A 170 -0.06 -20.34 11.59
C TYR A 170 -0.83 -20.22 12.91
N PRO A 171 -0.73 -19.07 13.59
CA PRO A 171 -1.41 -18.84 14.87
C PRO A 171 -2.89 -18.51 14.64
N LYS A 172 -3.77 -19.54 14.64
CA LYS A 172 -5.22 -19.41 14.41
C LYS A 172 -5.89 -18.32 15.27
N LYS A 173 -5.41 -18.14 16.50
CA LYS A 173 -5.95 -17.14 17.44
C LYS A 173 -5.71 -15.69 17.00
N GLU A 174 -4.79 -15.47 16.09
CA GLU A 174 -4.45 -14.15 15.57
C GLU A 174 -5.25 -13.76 14.32
N LEU A 175 -5.96 -14.71 13.71
CA LEU A 175 -6.84 -14.47 12.57
C LEU A 175 -8.16 -13.84 13.02
N VAL A 176 -8.07 -12.61 13.51
CA VAL A 176 -9.21 -11.83 14.02
C VAL A 176 -9.29 -10.52 13.26
N ALA A 177 -10.50 -10.13 12.86
CA ALA A 177 -10.72 -8.85 12.21
C ALA A 177 -10.34 -7.69 13.16
N PRO A 178 -9.61 -6.69 12.67
CA PRO A 178 -9.30 -5.51 13.48
C PRO A 178 -10.57 -4.74 13.83
N THR A 179 -10.57 -4.12 15.01
CA THR A 179 -11.71 -3.38 15.54
C THR A 179 -11.36 -1.98 16.01
N LYS A 180 -10.06 -1.63 16.00
CA LYS A 180 -9.57 -0.35 16.49
C LYS A 180 -9.61 0.72 15.39
N GLY A 181 -9.82 1.96 15.81
CA GLY A 181 -9.77 3.13 14.95
C GLY A 181 -11.14 3.66 14.55
N GLU A 182 -11.13 4.86 13.97
CA GLU A 182 -12.32 5.50 13.42
C GLU A 182 -12.81 4.74 12.19
N LYS A 183 -14.05 4.20 12.27
CA LYS A 183 -14.62 3.37 11.20
C LYS A 183 -15.10 4.24 10.04
N MET A 184 -14.62 3.92 8.84
CA MET A 184 -15.02 4.59 7.60
C MET A 184 -14.84 3.67 6.39
N ASN A 185 -15.38 4.07 5.24
CA ASN A 185 -15.09 3.39 3.98
C ASN A 185 -13.83 3.98 3.31
N ARG A 186 -13.35 3.35 2.26
CA ARG A 186 -12.12 3.77 1.55
C ARG A 186 -12.23 5.17 0.93
N ALA A 187 -13.41 5.54 0.41
CA ALA A 187 -13.62 6.87 -0.15
C ALA A 187 -13.54 7.97 0.92
N GLN A 188 -14.18 7.74 2.06
CA GLN A 188 -14.11 8.65 3.21
C GLN A 188 -12.67 8.78 3.77
N PHE A 189 -11.93 7.66 3.81
CA PHE A 189 -10.53 7.69 4.22
C PHE A 189 -9.68 8.53 3.27
N GLN A 190 -9.85 8.37 1.96
CA GLN A 190 -9.13 9.18 0.96
C GLN A 190 -9.45 10.67 1.09
N GLU A 191 -10.72 11.02 1.29
CA GLU A 191 -11.14 12.40 1.51
C GLU A 191 -10.52 13.01 2.79
N ASN A 192 -10.55 12.25 3.90
CA ASN A 192 -9.94 12.67 5.15
C ASN A 192 -8.43 12.87 5.01
N MET A 193 -7.75 11.98 4.29
CA MET A 193 -6.32 12.10 4.02
C MET A 193 -5.99 13.35 3.20
N GLN A 194 -6.80 13.66 2.18
CA GLN A 194 -6.63 14.87 1.38
C GLN A 194 -6.80 16.14 2.23
N LYS A 195 -7.82 16.18 3.08
CA LYS A 195 -8.05 17.29 4.01
C LYS A 195 -6.88 17.49 4.96
N LEU A 196 -6.41 16.40 5.56
CA LEU A 196 -5.29 16.42 6.51
C LEU A 196 -4.00 16.95 5.85
N MET A 197 -3.72 16.51 4.62
CA MET A 197 -2.57 17.01 3.85
C MET A 197 -2.69 18.49 3.50
N GLN A 198 -3.89 18.95 3.15
CA GLN A 198 -4.12 20.38 2.87
C GLN A 198 -3.96 21.24 4.13
N GLU A 199 -4.42 20.77 5.27
CA GLU A 199 -4.26 21.46 6.56
C GLU A 199 -2.78 21.57 6.95
N MET A 200 -2.00 20.51 6.77
CA MET A 200 -0.55 20.54 7.02
C MET A 200 0.18 21.53 6.11
N GLN A 201 -0.20 21.62 4.84
CA GLN A 201 0.37 22.60 3.91
C GLN A 201 0.02 24.03 4.29
N ARG A 202 -1.17 24.27 4.84
CA ARG A 202 -1.59 25.60 5.32
C ARG A 202 -0.94 25.98 6.64
N GLY A 203 -0.74 25.01 7.55
CA GLY A 203 -0.11 25.23 8.86
C GLY A 203 1.40 25.46 8.81
N GLY A 204 2.09 24.98 7.76
CA GLY A 204 3.54 25.18 7.58
C GLY A 204 3.98 26.54 7.04
N GLY A 205 3.03 27.41 6.66
CA GLY A 205 3.31 28.75 6.08
C GLY A 205 3.29 29.92 7.05
N GLY A 206 3.11 29.71 8.35
CA GLY A 206 2.84 30.77 9.32
C GLY A 206 3.84 30.93 10.47
N MET A 207 5.16 30.88 10.22
CA MET A 207 6.16 31.36 11.19
C MET A 207 7.32 32.04 10.45
N GLY A 208 7.06 33.26 10.02
CA GLY A 208 8.04 34.18 9.44
C GLY A 208 7.50 35.58 9.60
N GLY A 209 7.60 36.11 10.81
CA GLY A 209 7.33 37.48 11.14
C GLY A 209 8.33 37.93 12.19
#